data_dc10b15607912f5c9d13b4cd91d07bc5
#
_entry.id   dc10b15607912f5c9d13b4cd91d07bc5
#
_cell.length_a   1.000
_cell.length_b   1.000
_cell.length_c   1.000
_cell.angle_alpha   90.00
_cell.angle_beta   90.00
_cell.angle_gamma   90.00
#
_symmetry.space_group_name_H-M   'P 1'
#
loop_
_entity.id
_entity.type
_entity.pdbx_description
1 polymer ?
#
loop_
_entity_poly.entity_id
_entity_poly.type
_entity_poly.pdbx_seq_one_letter_code
_entity_poly.pdbx_strand_id
1 'polypeptide(L)'
;MITLWGRNNSTNVKKVRWVLAELGLPYQHIMAGLEFGLNHDPEYLAMNPNGLVPMLKDGDDVLWESNTIVRYLAAQYGADSLWQASPIQRAKSEKWMDWANQTLSPAHRVILFGLVRTPADQRARQTLPDHGVRPHAGPGAWAGSAAGR
;
A
#
# COMPACT_ATOMS: atom_id res chain seq x y z
N MET A 1 18.51 1.61 -13.76
CA MET A 1 18.73 0.80 -12.53
C MET A 1 17.71 1.25 -11.50
N ILE A 2 16.96 0.30 -10.96
CA ILE A 2 15.89 0.60 -9.99
C ILE A 2 16.50 0.89 -8.61
N THR A 3 16.03 1.94 -7.96
CA THR A 3 16.37 2.28 -6.56
C THR A 3 15.08 2.42 -5.75
N LEU A 4 15.01 1.76 -4.60
CA LEU A 4 13.87 1.79 -3.69
C LEU A 4 14.28 2.39 -2.34
N TRP A 5 13.59 3.44 -1.92
CA TRP A 5 13.73 4.01 -0.58
C TRP A 5 12.61 3.51 0.33
N GLY A 6 13.00 3.02 1.50
CA GLY A 6 12.04 2.64 2.52
C GLY A 6 12.56 1.61 3.51
N ARG A 7 11.99 1.61 4.71
CA ARG A 7 12.35 0.66 5.77
C ARG A 7 11.68 -0.71 5.58
N ASN A 8 12.35 -1.74 6.04
CA ASN A 8 11.89 -3.14 5.89
C ASN A 8 10.56 -3.46 6.59
N ASN A 9 10.24 -2.76 7.69
CA ASN A 9 9.05 -2.98 8.49
C ASN A 9 7.81 -2.15 8.03
N SER A 10 7.92 -1.41 6.92
CA SER A 10 6.78 -0.72 6.32
C SER A 10 5.96 -1.67 5.45
N THR A 11 4.66 -1.80 5.74
CA THR A 11 3.73 -2.59 4.92
C THR A 11 3.71 -2.13 3.46
N ASN A 12 3.76 -0.82 3.22
CA ASN A 12 3.76 -0.26 1.87
C ASN A 12 5.07 -0.55 1.12
N VAL A 13 6.20 -0.53 1.80
CA VAL A 13 7.50 -0.92 1.20
C VAL A 13 7.52 -2.41 0.87
N LYS A 14 6.96 -3.26 1.75
CA LYS A 14 6.87 -4.69 1.51
C LYS A 14 6.11 -5.05 0.23
N LYS A 15 5.03 -4.32 -0.12
CA LYS A 15 4.31 -4.53 -1.37
C LYS A 15 5.22 -4.36 -2.59
N VAL A 16 6.00 -3.28 -2.62
CA VAL A 16 6.93 -3.00 -3.72
C VAL A 16 8.05 -4.04 -3.78
N ARG A 17 8.66 -4.37 -2.63
CA ARG A 17 9.69 -5.39 -2.55
C ARG A 17 9.22 -6.77 -3.02
N TRP A 18 7.98 -7.12 -2.69
CA TRP A 18 7.39 -8.38 -3.14
C TRP A 18 7.30 -8.43 -4.65
N VAL A 19 6.75 -7.39 -5.28
CA VAL A 19 6.65 -7.33 -6.75
C VAL A 19 8.02 -7.34 -7.43
N LEU A 20 9.00 -6.62 -6.89
CA LEU A 20 10.38 -6.67 -7.40
C LEU A 20 10.96 -8.10 -7.33
N ALA A 21 10.68 -8.82 -6.24
CA ALA A 21 11.13 -10.21 -6.07
C ALA A 21 10.41 -11.18 -7.03
N GLU A 22 9.08 -11.07 -7.17
CA GLU A 22 8.31 -11.89 -8.11
C GLU A 22 8.74 -11.70 -9.56
N LEU A 23 9.15 -10.49 -9.92
CA LEU A 23 9.66 -10.16 -11.25
C LEU A 23 11.16 -10.44 -11.42
N GLY A 24 11.86 -10.86 -10.37
CA GLY A 24 13.30 -11.10 -10.40
C GLY A 24 14.13 -9.86 -10.71
N LEU A 25 13.63 -8.66 -10.41
CA LEU A 25 14.28 -7.40 -10.75
C LEU A 25 15.36 -7.03 -9.73
N PRO A 26 16.61 -6.81 -10.16
CA PRO A 26 17.64 -6.28 -9.29
C PRO A 26 17.37 -4.81 -8.98
N TYR A 27 17.57 -4.41 -7.72
CA TYR A 27 17.41 -3.04 -7.29
C TYR A 27 18.35 -2.67 -6.14
N GLN A 28 18.66 -1.39 -6.04
CA GLN A 28 19.32 -0.82 -4.87
C GLN A 28 18.28 -0.50 -3.81
N HIS A 29 18.48 -0.96 -2.58
CA HIS A 29 17.60 -0.64 -1.46
C HIS A 29 18.26 0.36 -0.53
N ILE A 30 17.63 1.51 -0.33
CA ILE A 30 18.06 2.55 0.59
C ILE A 30 17.08 2.61 1.76
N MET A 31 17.59 2.40 2.97
CA MET A 31 16.78 2.46 4.17
C MET A 31 16.36 3.91 4.44
N ALA A 32 15.06 4.16 4.58
CA ALA A 32 14.48 5.47 4.82
C ALA A 32 13.20 5.41 5.64
N GLY A 33 12.91 6.48 6.38
CA GLY A 33 11.71 6.63 7.21
C GLY A 33 11.88 6.12 8.65
N LEU A 34 11.21 6.76 9.61
CA LEU A 34 11.33 6.55 11.05
C LEU A 34 12.79 6.67 11.51
N GLU A 35 13.32 5.59 12.15
CA GLU A 35 14.68 5.54 12.69
C GLU A 35 15.80 5.76 11.65
N PHE A 36 15.50 5.55 10.39
CA PHE A 36 16.48 5.72 9.31
C PHE A 36 16.54 7.14 8.73
N GLY A 37 15.56 8.00 9.09
CA GLY A 37 15.52 9.37 8.55
C GLY A 37 15.42 9.42 7.04
N LEU A 38 16.13 10.30 6.38
CA LEU A 38 16.23 10.62 4.95
C LEU A 38 14.95 11.18 4.32
N ASN A 39 13.78 10.65 4.67
CA ASN A 39 12.50 10.98 4.02
C ASN A 39 12.02 12.43 4.27
N HIS A 40 12.70 13.18 5.11
CA HIS A 40 12.46 14.61 5.34
C HIS A 40 13.64 15.49 4.90
N ASP A 41 14.66 14.91 4.31
CA ASP A 41 15.78 15.67 3.77
C ASP A 41 15.36 16.44 2.51
N PRO A 42 15.93 17.62 2.24
CA PRO A 42 15.54 18.43 1.09
C PRO A 42 15.63 17.69 -0.24
N GLU A 43 16.64 16.87 -0.44
CA GLU A 43 16.82 16.07 -1.65
C GLU A 43 15.71 15.03 -1.83
N TYR A 44 15.30 14.37 -0.74
CA TYR A 44 14.19 13.44 -0.78
C TYR A 44 12.86 14.15 -1.03
N LEU A 45 12.61 15.27 -0.34
CA LEU A 45 11.38 16.05 -0.49
C LEU A 45 11.24 16.68 -1.87
N ALA A 46 12.35 16.99 -2.55
CA ALA A 46 12.33 17.43 -3.94
C ALA A 46 11.79 16.32 -4.90
N MET A 47 12.00 15.06 -4.57
CA MET A 47 11.51 13.90 -5.34
C MET A 47 10.12 13.43 -4.87
N ASN A 48 9.88 13.43 -3.56
CA ASN A 48 8.61 13.03 -2.95
C ASN A 48 8.17 14.04 -1.88
N PRO A 49 7.35 15.03 -2.25
CA PRO A 49 6.95 16.11 -1.34
C PRO A 49 6.13 15.64 -0.14
N ASN A 50 5.59 14.40 -0.16
CA ASN A 50 4.86 13.84 0.97
C ASN A 50 5.79 13.39 2.12
N GLY A 51 7.09 13.24 1.87
CA GLY A 51 8.03 12.75 2.88
C GLY A 51 7.71 11.34 3.39
N LEU A 52 7.07 10.51 2.59
CA LEU A 52 6.66 9.16 2.95
C LEU A 52 7.43 8.09 2.17
N VAL A 53 7.39 6.86 2.67
CA VAL A 53 7.96 5.68 2.01
C VAL A 53 6.84 4.69 1.63
N PRO A 54 6.99 3.95 0.51
CA PRO A 54 8.11 3.88 -0.41
C PRO A 54 8.21 5.05 -1.39
N MET A 55 9.42 5.26 -1.90
CA MET A 55 9.70 5.98 -3.13
C MET A 55 10.55 5.06 -4.01
N LEU A 56 10.29 5.05 -5.30
CA LEU A 56 11.05 4.28 -6.29
C LEU A 56 11.57 5.21 -7.37
N LYS A 57 12.81 5.01 -7.79
CA LYS A 57 13.39 5.63 -8.97
C LYS A 57 13.75 4.55 -9.97
N ASP A 58 13.35 4.74 -11.23
CA ASP A 58 13.71 3.86 -12.35
C ASP A 58 14.25 4.71 -13.49
N GLY A 59 15.55 4.61 -13.74
CA GLY A 59 16.23 5.59 -14.60
C GLY A 59 16.12 7.01 -14.02
N ASP A 60 15.47 7.91 -14.75
CA ASP A 60 15.21 9.29 -14.33
C ASP A 60 13.82 9.49 -13.73
N ASP A 61 12.93 8.50 -13.86
CA ASP A 61 11.56 8.57 -13.37
C ASP A 61 11.48 8.28 -11.88
N VAL A 62 10.77 9.14 -11.15
CA VAL A 62 10.52 8.99 -9.72
C VAL A 62 9.04 8.76 -9.47
N LEU A 63 8.74 7.71 -8.71
CA LEU A 63 7.39 7.33 -8.34
C LEU A 63 7.26 7.19 -6.81
N TRP A 64 6.13 7.63 -6.32
CA TRP A 64 5.68 7.40 -4.94
C TRP A 64 4.21 6.93 -4.97
N GLU A 65 3.61 6.58 -3.84
CA GLU A 65 2.42 5.76 -3.68
C GLU A 65 2.65 4.27 -4.03
N SER A 66 2.65 3.44 -3.00
CA SER A 66 3.01 2.03 -3.13
C SER A 66 2.17 1.25 -4.15
N ASN A 67 0.87 1.54 -4.26
CA ASN A 67 0.01 0.88 -5.24
C ASN A 67 0.29 1.36 -6.67
N THR A 68 0.65 2.62 -6.86
CA THR A 68 1.09 3.16 -8.16
C THR A 68 2.39 2.50 -8.59
N ILE A 69 3.36 2.39 -7.68
CA ILE A 69 4.64 1.72 -7.95
C ILE A 69 4.41 0.26 -8.34
N VAL A 70 3.56 -0.48 -7.62
CA VAL A 70 3.23 -1.87 -7.91
C VAL A 70 2.60 -2.02 -9.30
N ARG A 71 1.64 -1.15 -9.66
CA ARG A 71 1.02 -1.16 -11.00
C ARG A 71 2.04 -0.84 -12.10
N TYR A 72 2.92 0.13 -11.86
CA TYR A 72 3.99 0.48 -12.79
C TYR A 72 4.92 -0.70 -13.04
N LEU A 73 5.46 -1.31 -11.99
CA LEU A 73 6.37 -2.45 -12.11
C LEU A 73 5.71 -3.63 -12.82
N ALA A 74 4.44 -3.93 -12.52
CA ALA A 74 3.69 -4.98 -13.19
C ALA A 74 3.50 -4.67 -14.69
N ALA A 75 3.16 -3.43 -15.04
CA ALA A 75 2.97 -3.04 -16.43
C ALA A 75 4.27 -3.01 -17.24
N GLN A 76 5.34 -2.49 -16.63
CA GLN A 76 6.62 -2.29 -17.30
C GLN A 76 7.40 -3.60 -17.46
N TYR A 77 7.36 -4.46 -16.46
CA TYR A 77 8.25 -5.62 -16.36
C TYR A 77 7.51 -6.96 -16.22
N GLY A 78 6.21 -6.95 -15.99
CA GLY A 78 5.41 -8.14 -15.69
C GLY A 78 4.35 -8.48 -16.72
N ALA A 79 4.53 -8.10 -18.00
CA ALA A 79 3.53 -8.29 -19.06
C ALA A 79 3.03 -9.73 -19.20
N ASP A 80 3.92 -10.71 -18.98
CA ASP A 80 3.62 -12.14 -19.13
C ASP A 80 3.25 -12.83 -17.80
N SER A 81 3.17 -12.09 -16.69
CA SER A 81 2.95 -12.65 -15.36
C SER A 81 1.98 -11.84 -14.50
N LEU A 82 2.40 -10.67 -14.03
CA LEU A 82 1.63 -9.86 -13.08
C LEU A 82 0.68 -8.86 -13.75
N TRP A 83 0.91 -8.52 -15.02
CA TRP A 83 0.09 -7.56 -15.75
C TRP A 83 -1.03 -8.22 -16.53
N GLN A 84 -2.27 -7.84 -16.23
CA GLN A 84 -3.44 -8.27 -16.99
C GLN A 84 -3.75 -7.28 -18.12
N ALA A 85 -3.63 -7.71 -19.37
CA ALA A 85 -3.88 -6.87 -20.55
C ALA A 85 -5.36 -6.40 -20.62
N SER A 86 -6.29 -7.27 -20.24
CA SER A 86 -7.72 -6.95 -20.22
C SER A 86 -8.06 -5.95 -19.12
N PRO A 87 -8.63 -4.77 -19.44
CA PRO A 87 -8.99 -3.78 -18.45
C PRO A 87 -9.94 -4.30 -17.37
N ILE A 88 -10.93 -5.14 -17.74
CA ILE A 88 -11.89 -5.69 -16.78
C ILE A 88 -11.25 -6.69 -15.83
N GLN A 89 -10.32 -7.54 -16.32
CA GLN A 89 -9.60 -8.47 -15.45
C GLN A 89 -8.68 -7.71 -14.50
N ARG A 90 -8.00 -6.68 -14.99
CA ARG A 90 -7.19 -5.79 -14.15
C ARG A 90 -8.02 -5.10 -13.08
N ALA A 91 -9.17 -4.52 -13.43
CA ALA A 91 -10.06 -3.87 -12.48
C ALA A 91 -10.57 -4.83 -11.38
N LYS A 92 -10.81 -6.12 -11.71
CA LYS A 92 -11.17 -7.14 -10.71
C LYS A 92 -10.09 -7.36 -9.65
N SER A 93 -8.84 -7.16 -9.98
CA SER A 93 -7.70 -7.24 -9.05
C SER A 93 -7.46 -5.91 -8.35
N GLU A 94 -7.46 -4.81 -9.08
CA GLU A 94 -7.13 -3.47 -8.56
C GLU A 94 -8.12 -2.96 -7.53
N LYS A 95 -9.41 -3.34 -7.61
CA LYS A 95 -10.39 -3.00 -6.57
C LYS A 95 -9.96 -3.44 -5.17
N TRP A 96 -9.20 -4.54 -5.07
CA TRP A 96 -8.68 -5.02 -3.79
C TRP A 96 -7.51 -4.19 -3.28
N MET A 97 -6.73 -3.59 -4.20
CA MET A 97 -5.67 -2.65 -3.81
C MET A 97 -6.26 -1.37 -3.22
N ASP A 98 -7.34 -0.88 -3.81
CA ASP A 98 -8.04 0.32 -3.32
C ASP A 98 -8.79 0.02 -2.00
N TRP A 99 -9.49 -1.10 -1.92
CA TRP A 99 -10.13 -1.56 -0.69
C TRP A 99 -9.11 -1.72 0.45
N ALA A 100 -7.95 -2.32 0.16
CA ALA A 100 -6.90 -2.47 1.16
C ALA A 100 -6.38 -1.13 1.68
N ASN A 101 -6.25 -0.11 0.83
CA ASN A 101 -5.82 1.21 1.26
C ASN A 101 -6.90 1.99 2.00
N GLN A 102 -8.15 1.91 1.54
CA GLN A 102 -9.24 2.74 2.05
C GLN A 102 -9.99 2.11 3.23
N THR A 103 -10.03 0.80 3.30
CA THR A 103 -10.82 0.07 4.31
C THR A 103 -9.93 -0.71 5.28
N LEU A 104 -9.11 -1.63 4.76
CA LEU A 104 -8.31 -2.51 5.61
C LEU A 104 -7.20 -1.74 6.34
N SER A 105 -6.46 -0.88 5.64
CA SER A 105 -5.32 -0.18 6.22
C SER A 105 -5.71 0.75 7.37
N PRO A 106 -6.78 1.56 7.29
CA PRO A 106 -7.23 2.36 8.43
C PRO A 106 -7.60 1.50 9.65
N ALA A 107 -8.37 0.43 9.45
CA ALA A 107 -8.78 -0.47 10.54
C ALA A 107 -7.58 -1.19 11.20
N HIS A 108 -6.69 -1.76 10.38
CA HIS A 108 -5.48 -2.41 10.85
C HIS A 108 -4.50 -1.43 11.53
N ARG A 109 -4.46 -0.19 11.06
CA ARG A 109 -3.54 0.83 11.56
C ARG A 109 -3.76 1.12 13.04
N VAL A 110 -5.00 1.16 13.49
CA VAL A 110 -5.36 1.36 14.90
C VAL A 110 -4.75 0.25 15.77
N ILE A 111 -4.91 -1.00 15.34
CA ILE A 111 -4.36 -2.17 16.06
C ILE A 111 -2.83 -2.13 16.06
N LEU A 112 -2.22 -1.90 14.90
CA LEU A 112 -0.76 -1.88 14.75
C LEU A 112 -0.13 -0.76 15.58
N PHE A 113 -0.68 0.44 15.55
CA PHE A 113 -0.15 1.55 16.34
C PHE A 113 -0.40 1.34 17.83
N GLY A 114 -1.60 0.90 18.21
CA GLY A 114 -1.93 0.66 19.60
C GLY A 114 -1.15 -0.48 20.26
N LEU A 115 -0.91 -1.59 19.55
CA LEU A 115 -0.27 -2.77 20.12
C LEU A 115 1.23 -2.85 19.89
N VAL A 116 1.71 -2.38 18.73
CA VAL A 116 3.11 -2.61 18.30
C VAL A 116 3.98 -1.36 18.43
N ARG A 117 3.43 -0.19 18.11
CA ARG A 117 4.21 1.06 18.06
C ARG A 117 4.04 1.96 19.27
N THR A 118 2.99 1.78 20.05
CA THR A 118 2.78 2.56 21.27
C THR A 118 3.37 1.84 22.46
N PRO A 119 4.24 2.45 23.27
CA PRO A 119 4.74 1.87 24.50
C PRO A 119 3.62 1.43 25.44
N ALA A 120 3.86 0.39 26.22
CA ALA A 120 2.85 -0.24 27.07
C ALA A 120 2.25 0.72 28.11
N ASP A 121 3.02 1.66 28.63
CA ASP A 121 2.60 2.70 29.56
C ASP A 121 1.63 3.72 28.94
N GLN A 122 1.74 3.95 27.64
CA GLN A 122 0.87 4.87 26.89
C GLN A 122 -0.38 4.17 26.34
N ARG A 123 -0.37 2.85 26.16
CA ARG A 123 -1.51 2.07 25.65
C ARG A 123 -2.72 2.16 26.56
N ALA A 124 -2.52 2.18 27.86
CA ALA A 124 -3.58 2.24 28.85
C ALA A 124 -4.36 3.58 28.85
N ARG A 125 -3.82 4.63 28.18
CA ARG A 125 -4.42 5.95 28.10
C ARG A 125 -5.15 6.23 26.79
N GLN A 126 -5.05 5.34 25.80
CA GLN A 126 -5.75 5.45 24.52
C GLN A 126 -7.07 4.68 24.59
N THR A 127 -8.16 5.39 24.87
CA THR A 127 -9.49 4.89 24.52
C THR A 127 -9.57 4.83 23.00
N LEU A 128 -9.77 3.62 22.44
CA LEU A 128 -10.01 3.45 21.01
C LEU A 128 -11.24 4.26 20.62
N PRO A 129 -11.15 5.18 19.65
CA PRO A 129 -12.35 5.82 19.12
C PRO A 129 -13.23 4.72 18.50
N ASP A 130 -14.50 4.76 18.82
CA ASP A 130 -15.51 3.88 18.24
C ASP A 130 -15.66 4.20 16.74
N HIS A 131 -14.77 3.61 15.94
CA HIS A 131 -14.94 3.60 14.50
C HIS A 131 -15.97 2.52 14.20
N GLY A 132 -17.26 2.91 14.20
CA GLY A 132 -18.38 2.04 13.87
C GLY A 132 -18.14 1.24 12.60
N VAL A 133 -17.46 0.11 12.76
CA VAL A 133 -17.41 -0.93 11.74
C VAL A 133 -18.81 -1.52 11.72
N ARG A 134 -19.65 -1.02 10.84
CA ARG A 134 -20.92 -1.69 10.56
C ARG A 134 -20.58 -3.10 10.07
N PRO A 135 -21.08 -4.15 10.74
CA PRO A 135 -20.95 -5.50 10.21
C PRO A 135 -21.60 -5.49 8.83
N HIS A 136 -20.82 -5.87 7.80
CA HIS A 136 -21.40 -6.13 6.49
C HIS A 136 -22.49 -7.17 6.66
N ALA A 137 -23.71 -6.81 6.30
CA ALA A 137 -24.79 -7.77 6.17
C ALA A 137 -24.29 -8.93 5.28
N GLY A 138 -24.38 -10.14 5.78
CA GLY A 138 -23.96 -11.33 5.09
C GLY A 138 -24.63 -11.46 3.71
N PRO A 139 -24.17 -12.38 2.84
CA PRO A 139 -24.70 -12.60 1.48
C PRO A 139 -26.13 -13.15 1.57
N GLY A 140 -27.12 -12.24 1.61
CA GLY A 140 -28.51 -12.68 1.77
C GLY A 140 -29.60 -11.64 1.50
N ALA A 141 -29.31 -10.49 0.93
CA ALA A 141 -30.33 -9.47 0.67
C ALA A 141 -30.31 -8.90 -0.76
N TRP A 142 -30.14 -9.79 -1.74
CA TRP A 142 -30.51 -9.49 -3.12
C TRP A 142 -31.59 -10.48 -3.57
N ALA A 143 -32.68 -10.57 -2.85
CA ALA A 143 -33.90 -11.21 -3.34
C ALA A 143 -34.65 -10.19 -4.19
N GLY A 144 -34.82 -10.53 -5.45
CA GLY A 144 -35.39 -9.71 -6.51
C GLY A 144 -36.75 -9.12 -6.19
N SER A 145 -37.00 -7.96 -6.76
CA SER A 145 -38.36 -7.58 -7.19
C SER A 145 -38.36 -7.56 -8.72
N ALA A 146 -38.59 -8.75 -9.29
CA ALA A 146 -39.21 -8.89 -10.57
C ALA A 146 -40.72 -8.90 -10.34
N ALA A 147 -41.38 -7.81 -10.67
CA ALA A 147 -42.81 -7.69 -11.00
C ALA A 147 -42.97 -6.27 -11.55
N GLY A 148 -43.28 -6.08 -12.80
CA GLY A 148 -44.48 -6.52 -13.46
C GLY A 148 -45.22 -5.31 -13.92
N ARG A 149 -45.35 -5.16 -15.22
CA ARG A 149 -46.20 -4.33 -16.10
C ARG A 149 -45.52 -3.27 -16.91
#